data_267f313e4f7a13cdb5578cfb5a3e243c
#
_entry.id   267f313e4f7a13cdb5578cfb5a3e243c
#
_cell.length_a   1.000
_cell.length_b   1.000
_cell.length_c   1.000
_cell.angle_alpha   90.00
_cell.angle_beta   90.00
_cell.angle_gamma   90.00
#
_symmetry.space_group_name_H-M   'P 1'
#
loop_
_entity.id
_entity.type
_entity.pdbx_description
1 polymer ?
#
loop_
_entity_poly.entity_id
_entity_poly.type
_entity_poly.pdbx_seq_one_letter_code
_entity_poly.pdbx_strand_id
1 'polypeptide(L)'
;IHTNAAENRKACGAETFILGTDRMEDNLDVAMRENAVMKLEEDQTVYQGFDPNSIESYILFELMQNQYMENSLLFAELVQNQFVGTLQRANRGVRQAAFWVLLKSACPSVLVEMGFLSNAEEEKWLASAEGKTGIVNGIFNAFEKYYNK
;
A
#
# COMPACT_ATOMS: atom_id res chain seq x y z
N ILE A 1 5.45 3.49 2.59
CA ILE A 1 4.61 4.67 2.26
C ILE A 1 4.94 5.03 0.83
N HIS A 2 3.92 5.06 -0.02
CA HIS A 2 4.03 5.21 -1.47
C HIS A 2 3.08 6.29 -2.01
N THR A 3 3.26 6.61 -3.27
CA THR A 3 2.36 7.47 -4.04
C THR A 3 2.02 6.75 -5.34
N ASN A 4 0.74 6.56 -5.57
CA ASN A 4 0.23 5.84 -6.73
C ASN A 4 0.35 6.65 -8.03
N ALA A 5 0.19 6.00 -9.14
CA ALA A 5 0.03 6.60 -10.46
C ALA A 5 -0.99 5.80 -11.28
N ALA A 6 -1.76 6.47 -12.12
CA ALA A 6 -2.72 5.85 -13.01
C ALA A 6 -2.69 6.54 -14.38
N GLU A 7 -3.07 5.80 -15.43
CA GLU A 7 -3.27 6.38 -16.77
C GLU A 7 -4.36 7.45 -16.75
N ASN A 8 -5.41 7.20 -15.99
CA ASN A 8 -6.45 8.20 -15.74
C ASN A 8 -5.92 9.29 -14.80
N ARG A 9 -5.53 10.42 -15.37
CA ARG A 9 -5.01 11.58 -14.63
C ARG A 9 -6.02 12.27 -13.69
N LYS A 10 -7.28 11.81 -13.67
CA LYS A 10 -8.29 12.24 -12.70
C LYS A 10 -8.38 11.31 -11.49
N ALA A 11 -7.64 10.21 -11.49
CA ALA A 11 -7.58 9.35 -10.31
C ALA A 11 -7.05 10.12 -9.11
N CYS A 12 -7.73 9.98 -7.96
CA CYS A 12 -7.39 10.72 -6.74
C CYS A 12 -7.77 9.91 -5.50
N GLY A 13 -7.28 10.34 -4.34
CA GLY A 13 -7.61 9.76 -3.05
C GLY A 13 -6.56 8.80 -2.52
N ALA A 14 -6.75 8.35 -1.27
CA ALA A 14 -5.84 7.44 -0.59
C ALA A 14 -6.41 6.02 -0.53
N GLU A 15 -5.52 5.06 -0.57
CA GLU A 15 -5.82 3.63 -0.38
C GLU A 15 -4.74 2.98 0.48
N THR A 16 -5.14 2.02 1.31
CA THR A 16 -4.20 1.31 2.17
C THR A 16 -4.26 -0.18 1.85
N PHE A 17 -3.12 -0.76 1.59
CA PHE A 17 -3.02 -2.18 1.24
C PHE A 17 -2.49 -3.01 2.40
N ILE A 18 -3.02 -4.21 2.53
CA ILE A 18 -2.46 -5.31 3.30
C ILE A 18 -2.03 -6.43 2.36
N LEU A 19 -1.20 -7.34 2.87
CA LEU A 19 -0.85 -8.54 2.13
C LEU A 19 -2.09 -9.42 1.95
N GLY A 20 -2.34 -9.88 0.73
CA GLY A 20 -3.42 -10.82 0.41
C GLY A 20 -3.68 -10.88 -1.08
N THR A 21 -4.58 -11.78 -1.45
CA THR A 21 -4.92 -12.08 -2.85
C THR A 21 -6.40 -11.86 -3.17
N ASP A 22 -7.18 -11.38 -2.18
CA ASP A 22 -8.58 -11.05 -2.44
C ASP A 22 -8.69 -9.99 -3.53
N ARG A 23 -9.48 -10.29 -4.58
CA ARG A 23 -9.60 -9.44 -5.77
C ARG A 23 -8.24 -9.15 -6.43
N MET A 24 -7.37 -10.17 -6.50
CA MET A 24 -6.02 -10.05 -7.05
C MET A 24 -6.01 -9.41 -8.44
N GLU A 25 -6.97 -9.78 -9.31
CA GLU A 25 -7.08 -9.22 -10.67
C GLU A 25 -7.22 -7.68 -10.67
N ASP A 26 -7.97 -7.12 -9.72
CA ASP A 26 -8.19 -5.67 -9.61
C ASP A 26 -6.95 -4.90 -9.15
N ASN A 27 -6.03 -5.57 -8.45
CA ASN A 27 -4.86 -4.95 -7.80
C ASN A 27 -3.53 -5.46 -8.36
N LEU A 28 -3.56 -6.34 -9.35
CA LEU A 28 -2.36 -6.97 -9.92
C LEU A 28 -1.42 -5.93 -10.54
N ASP A 29 -1.94 -4.97 -11.29
CA ASP A 29 -1.13 -3.92 -11.93
C ASP A 29 -0.36 -3.09 -10.90
N VAL A 30 -0.98 -2.77 -9.77
CA VAL A 30 -0.34 -2.05 -8.67
C VAL A 30 0.75 -2.93 -8.06
N ALA A 31 0.44 -4.19 -7.75
CA ALA A 31 1.42 -5.13 -7.18
C ALA A 31 2.62 -5.34 -8.11
N MET A 32 2.40 -5.52 -9.41
CA MET A 32 3.48 -5.70 -10.40
C MET A 32 4.37 -4.47 -10.48
N ARG A 33 3.79 -3.28 -10.49
CA ARG A 33 4.55 -2.03 -10.54
C ARG A 33 5.41 -1.83 -9.30
N GLU A 34 4.82 -2.00 -8.10
CA GLU A 34 5.55 -1.84 -6.84
C GLU A 34 6.62 -2.92 -6.64
N ASN A 35 6.34 -4.17 -7.03
CA ASN A 35 7.32 -5.24 -6.97
C ASN A 35 8.42 -5.11 -8.05
N ALA A 36 8.21 -4.34 -9.12
CA ALA A 36 9.21 -4.18 -10.19
C ALA A 36 10.52 -3.55 -9.71
N VAL A 37 10.50 -2.81 -8.60
CA VAL A 37 11.70 -2.22 -7.98
C VAL A 37 12.73 -3.29 -7.59
N MET A 38 12.29 -4.52 -7.31
CA MET A 38 13.15 -5.65 -7.01
C MET A 38 14.21 -5.92 -8.11
N LYS A 39 13.86 -5.62 -9.37
CA LYS A 39 14.77 -5.81 -10.51
C LYS A 39 15.94 -4.82 -10.54
N LEU A 40 15.87 -3.76 -9.74
CA LEU A 40 16.94 -2.78 -9.62
C LEU A 40 18.00 -3.18 -8.58
N GLU A 41 17.71 -4.21 -7.78
CA GLU A 41 18.66 -4.72 -6.79
C GLU A 41 19.68 -5.65 -7.42
N GLU A 42 20.94 -5.57 -6.97
CA GLU A 42 22.04 -6.39 -7.48
C GLU A 42 21.89 -7.86 -7.09
N ASP A 43 21.43 -8.12 -5.85
CA ASP A 43 21.24 -9.49 -5.35
C ASP A 43 19.78 -9.93 -5.48
N GLN A 44 19.51 -10.72 -6.52
CA GLN A 44 18.20 -11.29 -6.80
C GLN A 44 17.91 -12.58 -6.02
N THR A 45 18.91 -13.14 -5.32
CA THR A 45 18.76 -14.45 -4.64
C THR A 45 17.78 -14.39 -3.46
N VAL A 46 17.63 -13.22 -2.84
CA VAL A 46 16.68 -12.96 -1.74
C VAL A 46 15.22 -13.18 -2.15
N TYR A 47 14.93 -13.10 -3.45
CA TYR A 47 13.56 -13.22 -3.99
C TYR A 47 13.15 -14.64 -4.34
N GLN A 48 14.05 -15.63 -4.16
CA GLN A 48 13.77 -17.06 -4.27
C GLN A 48 13.09 -17.45 -5.61
N GLY A 49 13.46 -16.79 -6.71
CA GLY A 49 12.90 -17.04 -8.04
C GLY A 49 11.54 -16.36 -8.32
N PHE A 50 11.06 -15.50 -7.42
CA PHE A 50 9.89 -14.68 -7.71
C PHE A 50 10.18 -13.72 -8.87
N ASP A 51 9.36 -13.77 -9.93
CA ASP A 51 9.40 -12.81 -11.03
C ASP A 51 8.21 -11.84 -10.92
N PRO A 52 8.46 -10.55 -10.66
CA PRO A 52 7.39 -9.56 -10.53
C PRO A 52 6.59 -9.32 -11.82
N ASN A 53 7.01 -9.86 -12.97
CA ASN A 53 6.26 -9.77 -14.23
C ASN A 53 5.51 -11.06 -14.59
N SER A 54 5.64 -12.12 -13.81
CA SER A 54 4.96 -13.40 -14.05
C SER A 54 3.73 -13.53 -13.15
N ILE A 55 2.56 -13.68 -13.74
CA ILE A 55 1.30 -13.92 -13.01
C ILE A 55 1.41 -15.18 -12.14
N GLU A 56 2.11 -16.21 -12.62
CA GLU A 56 2.34 -17.46 -11.91
C GLU A 56 3.04 -17.23 -10.57
N SER A 57 3.97 -16.24 -10.51
CA SER A 57 4.64 -15.88 -9.27
C SER A 57 3.68 -15.34 -8.22
N TYR A 58 2.62 -14.66 -8.63
CA TYR A 58 1.60 -14.12 -7.71
C TYR A 58 0.66 -15.18 -7.17
N ILE A 59 0.42 -16.27 -7.89
CA ILE A 59 -0.41 -17.39 -7.42
C ILE A 59 0.20 -18.04 -6.17
N LEU A 60 1.53 -18.02 -6.04
CA LEU A 60 2.20 -18.56 -4.87
C LEU A 60 1.86 -17.79 -3.57
N PHE A 61 1.48 -16.53 -3.66
CA PHE A 61 1.04 -15.75 -2.49
C PHE A 61 -0.25 -16.29 -1.86
N GLU A 62 -1.13 -16.92 -2.63
CA GLU A 62 -2.36 -17.54 -2.11
C GLU A 62 -2.07 -18.69 -1.14
N LEU A 63 -0.92 -19.36 -1.33
CA LEU A 63 -0.50 -20.47 -0.47
C LEU A 63 0.19 -19.99 0.81
N MET A 64 0.55 -18.71 0.90
CA MET A 64 1.28 -18.16 2.02
C MET A 64 0.32 -17.52 3.03
N GLN A 65 0.13 -18.19 4.17
CA GLN A 65 -0.68 -17.62 5.27
C GLN A 65 0.10 -16.52 5.98
N ASN A 66 -0.55 -15.36 6.12
CA ASN A 66 0.00 -14.26 6.91
C ASN A 66 -0.66 -14.25 8.31
N GLN A 67 0.11 -14.70 9.31
CA GLN A 67 -0.34 -14.72 10.72
C GLN A 67 -0.65 -13.31 11.28
N TYR A 68 -0.23 -12.25 10.59
CA TYR A 68 -0.44 -10.86 11.01
C TYR A 68 -1.59 -10.18 10.27
N MET A 69 -2.35 -10.92 9.43
CA MET A 69 -3.37 -10.34 8.55
C MET A 69 -4.43 -9.53 9.32
N GLU A 70 -4.98 -10.09 10.39
CA GLU A 70 -6.02 -9.40 11.19
C GLU A 70 -5.50 -8.09 11.79
N ASN A 71 -4.29 -8.10 12.33
CA ASN A 71 -3.66 -6.92 12.91
C ASN A 71 -3.26 -5.91 11.83
N SER A 72 -2.83 -6.37 10.66
CA SER A 72 -2.56 -5.51 9.50
C SER A 72 -3.84 -4.85 9.00
N LEU A 73 -4.95 -5.60 8.94
CA LEU A 73 -6.26 -5.06 8.54
C LEU A 73 -6.72 -3.96 9.52
N LEU A 74 -6.65 -4.24 10.81
CA LEU A 74 -6.98 -3.25 11.84
C LEU A 74 -6.16 -1.97 11.69
N PHE A 75 -4.83 -2.09 11.50
CA PHE A 75 -3.96 -0.93 11.32
C PHE A 75 -4.28 -0.19 10.01
N ALA A 76 -4.52 -0.91 8.92
CA ALA A 76 -4.91 -0.34 7.63
C ALA A 76 -6.21 0.47 7.73
N GLU A 77 -7.22 -0.03 8.42
CA GLU A 77 -8.48 0.67 8.64
C GLU A 77 -8.28 1.97 9.45
N LEU A 78 -7.45 1.93 10.48
CA LEU A 78 -7.12 3.11 11.27
C LEU A 78 -6.41 4.17 10.42
N VAL A 79 -5.45 3.77 9.58
CA VAL A 79 -4.77 4.67 8.64
C VAL A 79 -5.76 5.25 7.63
N GLN A 80 -6.56 4.40 6.98
CA GLN A 80 -7.54 4.83 5.99
C GLN A 80 -8.55 5.81 6.58
N ASN A 81 -9.01 5.59 7.81
CA ASN A 81 -9.91 6.48 8.52
C ASN A 81 -9.29 7.87 8.79
N GLN A 82 -7.98 7.96 9.04
CA GLN A 82 -7.29 9.25 9.17
C GLN A 82 -7.26 10.01 7.84
N PHE A 83 -6.96 9.33 6.74
CA PHE A 83 -6.93 9.95 5.42
C PHE A 83 -8.31 10.46 4.99
N VAL A 84 -9.35 9.70 5.23
CA VAL A 84 -10.71 10.07 4.85
C VAL A 84 -11.31 11.10 5.81
N GLY A 85 -11.28 10.82 7.11
CA GLY A 85 -11.95 11.63 8.13
C GLY A 85 -11.23 12.92 8.45
N THR A 86 -9.90 12.87 8.64
CA THR A 86 -9.09 14.01 9.07
C THR A 86 -8.55 14.81 7.89
N LEU A 87 -8.01 14.13 6.87
CA LEU A 87 -7.36 14.79 5.73
C LEU A 87 -8.33 15.03 4.55
N GLN A 88 -9.59 14.59 4.67
CA GLN A 88 -10.63 14.78 3.67
C GLN A 88 -10.26 14.23 2.28
N ARG A 89 -9.43 13.15 2.26
CA ARG A 89 -9.04 12.50 1.00
C ARG A 89 -10.18 11.62 0.48
N ALA A 90 -10.30 11.51 -0.83
CA ALA A 90 -11.24 10.57 -1.43
C ALA A 90 -10.90 9.14 -0.98
N ASN A 91 -11.93 8.42 -0.51
CA ASN A 91 -11.78 7.08 0.04
C ASN A 91 -11.71 6.04 -1.07
N ARG A 92 -10.57 5.36 -1.19
CA ARG A 92 -10.42 4.21 -2.09
C ARG A 92 -10.43 2.87 -1.35
N GLY A 93 -10.48 2.92 -0.01
CA GLY A 93 -10.65 1.76 0.86
C GLY A 93 -9.35 1.09 1.26
N VAL A 94 -9.53 0.05 2.10
CA VAL A 94 -8.49 -0.94 2.39
C VAL A 94 -8.60 -2.05 1.36
N ARG A 95 -7.47 -2.48 0.83
CA ARG A 95 -7.37 -3.48 -0.24
C ARG A 95 -6.32 -4.53 0.07
N GLN A 96 -6.35 -5.61 -0.66
CA GLN A 96 -5.33 -6.64 -0.61
C GLN A 96 -4.52 -6.65 -1.92
N ALA A 97 -3.21 -6.85 -1.78
CA ALA A 97 -2.34 -7.05 -2.92
C ALA A 97 -1.10 -7.88 -2.52
N ALA A 98 -0.54 -8.57 -3.49
CA ALA A 98 0.61 -9.44 -3.29
C ALA A 98 1.93 -8.65 -3.35
N PHE A 99 2.15 -7.77 -2.37
CA PHE A 99 3.39 -7.01 -2.24
C PHE A 99 4.47 -7.84 -1.52
N TRP A 100 5.59 -8.03 -2.18
CA TRP A 100 6.71 -8.77 -1.62
C TRP A 100 7.21 -8.16 -0.31
N VAL A 101 7.27 -6.85 -0.23
CA VAL A 101 7.73 -6.12 0.97
C VAL A 101 6.86 -6.43 2.20
N LEU A 102 5.58 -6.70 2.01
CA LEU A 102 4.66 -7.07 3.09
C LEU A 102 4.78 -8.56 3.44
N LEU A 103 5.08 -9.42 2.45
CA LEU A 103 5.21 -10.87 2.64
C LEU A 103 6.33 -11.22 3.62
N LYS A 104 7.45 -10.52 3.54
CA LYS A 104 8.64 -10.79 4.38
C LYS A 104 8.62 -10.05 5.73
N SER A 105 7.55 -9.32 6.01
CA SER A 105 7.40 -8.63 7.29
C SER A 105 7.13 -9.62 8.43
N ALA A 106 7.89 -9.48 9.52
CA ALA A 106 7.72 -10.27 10.75
C ALA A 106 6.80 -9.58 11.77
N CYS A 107 5.98 -8.64 11.34
CA CYS A 107 5.02 -7.91 12.16
C CYS A 107 3.83 -7.47 11.30
N PRO A 108 2.72 -6.98 11.91
CA PRO A 108 1.65 -6.33 11.18
C PRO A 108 2.18 -5.23 10.28
N SER A 109 1.79 -5.24 9.01
CA SER A 109 2.36 -4.36 8.00
C SER A 109 1.33 -3.90 6.98
N VAL A 110 1.48 -2.67 6.51
CA VAL A 110 0.60 -2.04 5.53
C VAL A 110 1.42 -1.26 4.50
N LEU A 111 0.93 -1.16 3.28
CA LEU A 111 1.44 -0.26 2.26
C LEU A 111 0.41 0.85 2.05
N VAL A 112 0.80 2.09 2.28
CA VAL A 112 -0.07 3.26 2.22
C VAL A 112 0.19 4.03 0.94
N GLU A 113 -0.81 4.10 0.06
CA GLU A 113 -0.82 4.97 -1.11
C GLU A 113 -1.49 6.29 -0.75
N MET A 114 -0.69 7.32 -0.58
CA MET A 114 -1.12 8.62 -0.04
C MET A 114 -1.92 9.46 -1.03
N GLY A 115 -1.87 9.12 -2.31
CA GLY A 115 -2.50 9.85 -3.41
C GLY A 115 -1.85 9.50 -4.74
N PHE A 116 -2.21 10.21 -5.80
CA PHE A 116 -1.78 9.93 -7.17
C PHE A 116 -0.89 11.03 -7.74
N LEU A 117 0.40 10.73 -7.98
CA LEU A 117 1.34 11.66 -8.64
C LEU A 117 0.94 11.99 -10.08
N SER A 118 0.17 11.11 -10.74
CA SER A 118 -0.35 11.36 -12.08
C SER A 118 -1.45 12.42 -12.12
N ASN A 119 -2.01 12.84 -10.97
CA ASN A 119 -3.00 13.89 -10.83
C ASN A 119 -2.33 15.17 -10.30
N ALA A 120 -2.35 16.24 -11.08
CA ALA A 120 -1.64 17.49 -10.76
C ALA A 120 -2.11 18.16 -9.45
N GLU A 121 -3.40 18.04 -9.10
CA GLU A 121 -3.94 18.59 -7.85
C GLU A 121 -3.42 17.78 -6.64
N GLU A 122 -3.40 16.45 -6.76
CA GLU A 122 -2.86 15.56 -5.75
C GLU A 122 -1.35 15.76 -5.58
N GLU A 123 -0.58 15.80 -6.67
CA GLU A 123 0.86 16.06 -6.66
C GLU A 123 1.18 17.36 -5.91
N LYS A 124 0.47 18.44 -6.23
CA LYS A 124 0.64 19.73 -5.59
C LYS A 124 0.37 19.65 -4.08
N TRP A 125 -0.71 18.98 -3.68
CA TRP A 125 -1.03 18.81 -2.26
C TRP A 125 -0.02 17.94 -1.54
N LEU A 126 0.37 16.80 -2.12
CA LEU A 126 1.38 15.89 -1.57
C LEU A 126 2.74 16.59 -1.37
N ALA A 127 3.12 17.50 -2.29
CA ALA A 127 4.35 18.27 -2.19
C ALA A 127 4.28 19.41 -1.16
N SER A 128 3.09 19.84 -0.76
CA SER A 128 2.90 20.95 0.16
C SER A 128 3.32 20.62 1.59
N ALA A 129 3.65 21.64 2.40
CA ALA A 129 3.94 21.48 3.83
C ALA A 129 2.71 20.97 4.59
N GLU A 130 1.51 21.42 4.23
CA GLU A 130 0.25 20.99 4.81
C GLU A 130 0.01 19.49 4.54
N GLY A 131 0.14 19.06 3.28
CA GLY A 131 -0.04 17.66 2.89
C GLY A 131 0.94 16.74 3.61
N LYS A 132 2.23 17.08 3.63
CA LYS A 132 3.27 16.30 4.31
C LYS A 132 3.00 16.18 5.81
N THR A 133 2.71 17.29 6.48
CA THR A 133 2.43 17.30 7.92
C THR A 133 1.15 16.53 8.23
N GLY A 134 0.10 16.71 7.42
CA GLY A 134 -1.15 15.99 7.58
C GLY A 134 -0.97 14.48 7.46
N ILE A 135 -0.25 14.03 6.43
CA ILE A 135 0.04 12.60 6.21
C ILE A 135 0.80 12.00 7.39
N VAL A 136 1.88 12.67 7.84
CA VAL A 136 2.68 12.19 8.97
C VAL A 136 1.83 12.07 10.23
N ASN A 137 1.07 13.12 10.57
CA ASN A 137 0.20 13.10 11.74
C ASN A 137 -0.92 12.06 11.62
N GLY A 138 -1.49 11.89 10.42
CA GLY A 138 -2.53 10.90 10.19
C GLY A 138 -2.03 9.47 10.44
N ILE A 139 -0.86 9.12 9.89
CA ILE A 139 -0.25 7.80 10.10
C ILE A 139 0.15 7.62 11.57
N PHE A 140 0.73 8.63 12.21
CA PHE A 140 1.11 8.58 13.60
C PHE A 140 -0.09 8.38 14.53
N ASN A 141 -1.16 9.14 14.35
CA ASN A 141 -2.39 9.01 15.13
C ASN A 141 -3.05 7.62 14.94
N ALA A 142 -2.99 7.06 13.72
CA ALA A 142 -3.46 5.71 13.47
C ALA A 142 -2.62 4.68 14.24
N PHE A 143 -1.30 4.84 14.23
CA PHE A 143 -0.38 3.97 14.96
C PHE A 143 -0.60 4.06 16.48
N GLU A 144 -0.76 5.26 17.04
CA GLU A 144 -1.06 5.47 18.45
C GLU A 144 -2.34 4.74 18.87
N LYS A 145 -3.41 4.85 18.06
CA LYS A 145 -4.66 4.14 18.30
C LYS A 145 -4.51 2.63 18.20
N TYR A 146 -3.71 2.15 17.26
CA TYR A 146 -3.41 0.74 17.12
C TYR A 146 -2.63 0.19 18.31
N TYR A 147 -1.60 0.91 18.77
CA TYR A 147 -0.71 0.49 19.86
C TYR A 147 -1.41 0.45 21.21
N ASN A 148 -2.37 1.36 21.44
CA ASN A 148 -3.12 1.48 22.71
C ASN A 148 -4.38 0.59 22.78
N LYS A 149 -4.59 -0.31 21.83
CA LYS A 149 -5.74 -1.22 21.76
C LYS A 149 -5.42 -2.58 22.34
#